data_e03e19b5c140e35241f800fcf756ab14
#
_entry.id   e03e19b5c140e35241f800fcf756ab14
#
_cell.length_a   1.000
_cell.length_b   1.000
_cell.length_c   1.000
_cell.angle_alpha   90.00
_cell.angle_beta   90.00
_cell.angle_gamma   90.00
#
_symmetry.space_group_name_H-M   'P 1'
#
loop_
_entity.id
_entity.type
_entity.pdbx_description
1 polymer ?
#
loop_
_entity_poly.entity_id
_entity_poly.type
_entity_poly.pdbx_seq_one_letter_code
_entity_poly.pdbx_strand_id
1 'polypeptide(L)'
;MLRYYLAQPGAECLIATHDGKIVGFLISEENPPLGHIITLDVTQSHRRQGVGSLLLAENEAHMVFRGVRTVLLETATTNDSGIAFWERHGYRREAVLKNYYPGRLDAFEMRKRLGAAPRSRA
;
A
#
# COMPACT_ATOMS: atom_id res chain seq x y z
N MET A 1 12.58 -12.37 3.51
CA MET A 1 11.81 -12.41 4.76
C MET A 1 11.11 -11.09 4.98
N LEU A 2 9.86 -11.11 5.38
CA LEU A 2 9.14 -9.90 5.75
C LEU A 2 9.36 -9.61 7.23
N ARG A 3 9.58 -8.33 7.55
CA ARG A 3 9.65 -7.84 8.92
C ARG A 3 8.60 -6.76 9.11
N TYR A 4 7.98 -6.80 10.26
CA TYR A 4 6.92 -5.88 10.62
C TYR A 4 7.40 -4.96 11.74
N TYR A 5 7.17 -3.68 11.57
CA TYR A 5 7.46 -2.68 12.59
C TYR A 5 6.25 -1.78 12.79
N LEU A 6 5.86 -1.59 14.03
CA LEU A 6 4.82 -0.64 14.40
C LEU A 6 5.53 0.55 15.05
N ALA A 7 5.72 1.62 14.28
CA ALA A 7 6.46 2.79 14.77
C ALA A 7 5.66 3.54 15.82
N GLN A 8 4.34 3.55 15.71
CA GLN A 8 3.42 4.16 16.66
C GLN A 8 2.03 3.61 16.39
N PRO A 9 1.07 3.76 17.32
CA PRO A 9 -0.31 3.34 17.04
C PRO A 9 -0.82 4.00 15.76
N GLY A 10 -1.37 3.20 14.85
CA GLY A 10 -1.90 3.67 13.58
C GLY A 10 -0.87 3.85 12.48
N ALA A 11 0.37 3.46 12.67
CA ALA A 11 1.40 3.52 11.62
C ALA A 11 2.16 2.20 11.53
N GLU A 12 2.39 1.73 10.31
CA GLU A 12 3.07 0.46 10.06
C GLU A 12 4.16 0.67 9.02
N CYS A 13 5.31 0.05 9.27
CA CYS A 13 6.37 -0.09 8.28
C CYS A 13 6.67 -1.57 8.09
N LEU A 14 6.44 -2.09 6.89
CA LEU A 14 6.82 -3.44 6.48
C LEU A 14 8.07 -3.39 5.65
N ILE A 15 9.00 -4.29 5.95
CA ILE A 15 10.28 -4.36 5.24
C ILE A 15 10.45 -5.76 4.69
N ALA A 16 10.81 -5.85 3.41
CA ALA A 16 11.21 -7.10 2.77
C ALA A 16 12.74 -7.14 2.68
N THR A 17 13.33 -8.27 3.09
CA THR A 17 14.78 -8.46 3.01
C THR A 17 15.12 -9.68 2.17
N HIS A 18 16.27 -9.61 1.49
CA HIS A 18 16.85 -10.72 0.77
C HIS A 18 18.36 -10.70 1.01
N ASP A 19 18.92 -11.83 1.44
CA ASP A 19 20.34 -11.94 1.80
C ASP A 19 20.79 -10.85 2.77
N GLY A 20 19.95 -10.54 3.75
CA GLY A 20 20.25 -9.55 4.79
C GLY A 20 20.12 -8.11 4.35
N LYS A 21 19.72 -7.84 3.11
CA LYS A 21 19.55 -6.48 2.59
C LYS A 21 18.08 -6.14 2.42
N ILE A 22 17.74 -4.89 2.68
CA ILE A 22 16.38 -4.40 2.43
C ILE A 22 16.19 -4.28 0.93
N VAL A 23 15.17 -4.96 0.39
CA VAL A 23 14.83 -4.93 -1.03
C VAL A 23 13.48 -4.28 -1.31
N GLY A 24 12.72 -3.98 -0.29
CA GLY A 24 11.46 -3.28 -0.43
C GLY A 24 10.88 -2.88 0.90
N PHE A 25 9.98 -1.91 0.87
CA PHE A 25 9.26 -1.49 2.08
C PHE A 25 7.91 -0.90 1.72
N LEU A 26 7.01 -0.93 2.71
CA LEU A 26 5.71 -0.30 2.61
C LEU A 26 5.46 0.45 3.92
N ILE A 27 5.04 1.70 3.82
CA ILE A 27 4.65 2.52 4.96
C ILE A 27 3.19 2.89 4.83
N SER A 28 2.44 2.68 5.88
CA SER A 28 1.02 3.03 5.92
C SER A 28 0.65 3.65 7.24
N GLU A 29 -0.44 4.39 7.21
CA GLU A 29 -1.11 4.92 8.38
C GLU A 29 -2.54 4.43 8.38
N GLU A 30 -3.16 4.37 9.54
CA GLU A 30 -4.55 3.96 9.63
C GLU A 30 -5.28 4.65 10.76
N ASN A 31 -6.51 4.97 10.48
CA ASN A 31 -7.49 5.44 11.44
C ASN A 31 -8.78 4.71 11.07
N PRO A 32 -9.00 3.49 11.60
CA PRO A 32 -10.12 2.68 11.16
C PRO A 32 -11.43 3.44 11.19
N PRO A 33 -12.27 3.31 10.18
CA PRO A 33 -12.21 2.29 9.11
C PRO A 33 -11.34 2.66 7.89
N LEU A 34 -10.56 3.73 7.97
CA LEU A 34 -9.72 4.18 6.84
C LEU A 34 -8.26 3.79 7.03
N GLY A 35 -7.62 3.38 5.95
CA GLY A 35 -6.19 3.18 5.86
C GLY A 35 -5.62 4.02 4.73
N HIS A 36 -4.35 4.36 4.83
CA HIS A 36 -3.66 5.18 3.84
C HIS A 36 -2.27 4.61 3.61
N ILE A 37 -2.00 4.17 2.40
CA ILE A 37 -0.67 3.74 2.02
C ILE A 37 0.11 4.99 1.63
N ILE A 38 1.18 5.27 2.39
CA ILE A 38 2.02 6.43 2.18
C ILE A 38 3.00 6.15 1.05
N THR A 39 3.65 4.99 1.09
CA THR A 39 4.62 4.62 0.07
C THR A 39 4.82 3.11 0.02
N LEU A 40 5.12 2.63 -1.16
CA LEU A 40 5.55 1.25 -1.41
C LEU A 40 6.68 1.32 -2.42
N ASP A 41 7.84 0.82 -2.06
CA ASP A 41 8.99 0.86 -2.93
C ASP A 41 9.72 -0.49 -2.91
N VAL A 42 10.20 -0.91 -4.09
CA VAL A 42 10.97 -2.14 -4.26
C VAL A 42 12.21 -1.78 -5.09
N THR A 43 13.37 -2.27 -4.66
CA THR A 43 14.60 -2.02 -5.40
C THR A 43 14.47 -2.52 -6.83
N GLN A 44 15.09 -1.81 -7.77
CA GLN A 44 14.96 -2.12 -9.19
C GLN A 44 15.34 -3.57 -9.51
N SER A 45 16.38 -4.09 -8.88
CA SER A 45 16.85 -5.46 -9.10
C SER A 45 15.86 -6.53 -8.63
N HIS A 46 14.91 -6.18 -7.79
CA HIS A 46 13.92 -7.10 -7.23
C HIS A 46 12.49 -6.82 -7.71
N ARG A 47 12.33 -5.91 -8.66
CA ARG A 47 11.03 -5.64 -9.25
C ARG A 47 10.58 -6.81 -10.12
N ARG A 48 9.26 -6.95 -10.26
CA ARG A 48 8.61 -8.03 -11.03
C ARG A 48 8.88 -9.43 -10.47
N GLN A 49 9.26 -9.52 -9.20
CA GLN A 49 9.46 -10.78 -8.50
C GLN A 49 8.42 -11.00 -7.39
N GLY A 50 7.39 -10.18 -7.37
CA GLY A 50 6.30 -10.33 -6.40
C GLY A 50 6.56 -9.71 -5.03
N VAL A 51 7.66 -8.99 -4.83
CA VAL A 51 7.97 -8.35 -3.54
C VAL A 51 6.92 -7.32 -3.17
N GLY A 52 6.56 -6.45 -4.12
CA GLY A 52 5.52 -5.44 -3.87
C GLY A 52 4.17 -6.06 -3.54
N SER A 53 3.79 -7.10 -4.28
CA SER A 53 2.54 -7.83 -4.03
C SER A 53 2.53 -8.48 -2.66
N LEU A 54 3.66 -9.03 -2.22
CA LEU A 54 3.78 -9.66 -0.91
C LEU A 54 3.66 -8.63 0.22
N LEU A 55 4.35 -7.50 0.08
CA LEU A 55 4.25 -6.41 1.04
C LEU A 55 2.82 -5.90 1.16
N LEU A 56 2.17 -5.69 0.02
CA LEU A 56 0.81 -5.18 -0.01
C LEU A 56 -0.18 -6.18 0.61
N ALA A 57 -0.06 -7.46 0.28
CA ALA A 57 -0.94 -8.49 0.83
C ALA A 57 -0.83 -8.55 2.36
N GLU A 58 0.38 -8.48 2.89
CA GLU A 58 0.60 -8.50 4.32
C GLU A 58 0.04 -7.26 5.00
N ASN A 59 0.27 -6.09 4.42
CA ASN A 59 -0.25 -4.83 4.94
C ASN A 59 -1.79 -4.84 4.96
N GLU A 60 -2.42 -5.29 3.87
CA GLU A 60 -3.88 -5.35 3.81
C GLU A 60 -4.45 -6.34 4.83
N ALA A 61 -3.80 -7.48 5.05
CA ALA A 61 -4.22 -8.43 6.05
C ALA A 61 -4.17 -7.82 7.46
N HIS A 62 -3.10 -7.09 7.76
CA HIS A 62 -3.00 -6.39 9.04
C HIS A 62 -4.09 -5.33 9.19
N MET A 63 -4.34 -4.56 8.14
CA MET A 63 -5.38 -3.54 8.15
C MET A 63 -6.76 -4.12 8.39
N VAL A 64 -7.10 -5.21 7.70
CA VAL A 64 -8.39 -5.90 7.89
C VAL A 64 -8.53 -6.33 9.35
N PHE A 65 -7.48 -6.91 9.91
CA PHE A 65 -7.49 -7.36 11.30
C PHE A 65 -7.74 -6.20 12.27
N ARG A 66 -7.20 -5.02 11.95
CA ARG A 66 -7.35 -3.82 12.79
C ARG A 66 -8.63 -3.02 12.51
N GLY A 67 -9.49 -3.48 11.61
CA GLY A 67 -10.77 -2.84 11.35
C GLY A 67 -10.80 -1.86 10.20
N VAL A 68 -9.76 -1.81 9.37
CA VAL A 68 -9.76 -0.98 8.17
C VAL A 68 -10.68 -1.59 7.12
N ARG A 69 -11.50 -0.76 6.49
CA ARG A 69 -12.45 -1.19 5.44
C ARG A 69 -12.16 -0.56 4.08
N THR A 70 -11.50 0.57 4.06
CA THR A 70 -11.16 1.29 2.82
C THR A 70 -9.73 1.77 2.92
N VAL A 71 -8.95 1.54 1.86
CA VAL A 71 -7.57 1.99 1.77
C VAL A 71 -7.46 3.02 0.65
N LEU A 72 -6.78 4.11 0.96
CA LEU A 72 -6.51 5.21 0.04
C LEU A 72 -5.03 5.27 -0.26
N LEU A 73 -4.69 5.75 -1.43
CA LEU A 73 -3.32 6.13 -1.78
C LEU A 73 -3.35 7.20 -2.87
N GLU A 74 -2.22 7.88 -3.05
CA GLU A 74 -2.02 8.83 -4.14
C GLU A 74 -0.85 8.34 -4.99
N THR A 75 -0.97 8.52 -6.30
CA THR A 75 0.10 8.20 -7.23
C THR A 75 0.11 9.23 -8.35
N ALA A 76 1.30 9.60 -8.83
CA ALA A 76 1.41 10.57 -9.91
C ALA A 76 0.67 10.06 -11.15
N THR A 77 -0.05 10.96 -11.82
CA THR A 77 -0.81 10.59 -13.03
C THR A 77 0.10 10.07 -14.15
N THR A 78 1.39 10.34 -14.08
CA THR A 78 2.39 9.89 -15.05
C THR A 78 3.05 8.56 -14.66
N ASN A 79 2.75 8.02 -13.51
CA ASN A 79 3.36 6.78 -13.01
C ASN A 79 2.61 5.56 -13.55
N ASP A 80 2.80 5.27 -14.83
CA ASP A 80 2.04 4.22 -15.53
C ASP A 80 2.24 2.85 -14.91
N SER A 81 3.48 2.49 -14.56
CA SER A 81 3.76 1.18 -13.96
C SER A 81 3.17 1.06 -12.56
N GLY A 82 3.20 2.13 -11.77
CA GLY A 82 2.60 2.17 -10.45
C GLY A 82 1.08 2.05 -10.53
N ILE A 83 0.46 2.81 -11.42
CA ILE A 83 -0.99 2.75 -11.63
C ILE A 83 -1.41 1.33 -12.02
N ALA A 84 -0.70 0.71 -12.96
CA ALA A 84 -0.98 -0.66 -13.37
C ALA A 84 -0.85 -1.64 -12.22
N PHE A 85 0.17 -1.48 -11.37
CA PHE A 85 0.35 -2.30 -10.18
C PHE A 85 -0.86 -2.17 -9.24
N TRP A 86 -1.24 -0.94 -8.92
CA TRP A 86 -2.36 -0.71 -8.01
C TRP A 86 -3.67 -1.25 -8.57
N GLU A 87 -3.91 -1.05 -9.86
CA GLU A 87 -5.13 -1.55 -10.51
C GLU A 87 -5.19 -3.08 -10.52
N ARG A 88 -4.04 -3.76 -10.73
CA ARG A 88 -4.01 -5.22 -10.62
C ARG A 88 -4.36 -5.72 -9.22
N HIS A 89 -4.10 -4.91 -8.21
CA HIS A 89 -4.39 -5.26 -6.83
C HIS A 89 -5.73 -4.71 -6.32
N GLY A 90 -6.59 -4.27 -7.23
CA GLY A 90 -7.96 -3.90 -6.90
C GLY A 90 -8.19 -2.45 -6.53
N TYR A 91 -7.17 -1.61 -6.67
CA TYR A 91 -7.32 -0.18 -6.45
C TYR A 91 -7.91 0.48 -7.68
N ARG A 92 -8.79 1.46 -7.48
CA ARG A 92 -9.45 2.20 -8.56
C ARG A 92 -9.17 3.67 -8.42
N ARG A 93 -9.05 4.34 -9.57
CA ARG A 93 -8.93 5.79 -9.60
C ARG A 93 -10.27 6.42 -9.22
N GLU A 94 -10.26 7.27 -8.19
CA GLU A 94 -11.47 7.91 -7.69
C GLU A 94 -11.48 9.41 -7.96
N ALA A 95 -10.33 10.05 -7.94
CA ALA A 95 -10.23 11.49 -8.09
C ALA A 95 -8.89 11.90 -8.68
N VAL A 96 -8.84 13.07 -9.27
CA VAL A 96 -7.61 13.73 -9.69
C VAL A 96 -7.31 14.85 -8.72
N LEU A 97 -6.14 14.84 -8.11
CA LEU A 97 -5.68 15.88 -7.21
C LEU A 97 -4.72 16.78 -7.97
N LYS A 98 -5.19 17.98 -8.31
CA LYS A 98 -4.43 18.92 -9.12
C LYS A 98 -3.25 19.47 -8.34
N ASN A 99 -2.09 19.52 -8.99
CA ASN A 99 -0.87 20.08 -8.43
C ASN A 99 -0.47 19.45 -7.08
N TYR A 100 -0.74 18.16 -6.92
CA TYR A 100 -0.51 17.45 -5.67
C TYR A 100 0.99 17.37 -5.34
N TYR A 101 1.81 17.08 -6.36
CA TYR A 101 3.25 17.00 -6.21
C TYR A 101 3.94 18.27 -6.66
N PRO A 102 5.16 18.55 -6.19
CA PRO A 102 5.95 19.67 -6.70
C PRO A 102 6.10 19.63 -8.22
N GLY A 103 6.18 20.81 -8.85
CA GLY A 103 6.29 20.90 -10.31
C GLY A 103 4.98 20.79 -11.05
N ARG A 104 3.87 21.05 -10.37
CA ARG A 104 2.53 21.02 -10.95
C ARG A 104 2.12 19.64 -11.46
N LEU A 105 2.63 18.61 -10.81
CA LEU A 105 2.30 17.24 -11.16
C LEU A 105 1.05 16.81 -10.42
N ASP A 106 0.05 16.34 -11.16
CA ASP A 106 -1.19 15.87 -10.61
C ASP A 106 -1.04 14.45 -10.06
N ALA A 107 -1.93 14.08 -9.15
CA ALA A 107 -2.03 12.74 -8.62
C ALA A 107 -3.41 12.16 -8.85
N PHE A 108 -3.48 10.85 -9.02
CA PHE A 108 -4.73 10.12 -8.82
C PHE A 108 -4.84 9.75 -7.34
N GLU A 109 -6.01 9.98 -6.76
CA GLU A 109 -6.40 9.32 -5.53
C GLU A 109 -6.99 7.98 -5.93
N MET A 110 -6.46 6.91 -5.36
CA MET A 110 -6.93 5.56 -5.64
C MET A 110 -7.46 4.93 -4.37
N ARG A 111 -8.48 4.10 -4.51
CA ARG A 111 -9.14 3.45 -3.39
C ARG A 111 -9.35 1.98 -3.63
N LYS A 112 -9.32 1.24 -2.54
CA LYS A 112 -9.73 -0.17 -2.52
C LYS A 112 -10.57 -0.42 -1.29
N ARG A 113 -11.70 -1.11 -1.48
CA ARG A 113 -12.49 -1.58 -0.37
C ARG A 113 -11.97 -2.95 0.05
N LEU A 114 -11.60 -3.08 1.32
CA LEU A 114 -11.16 -4.35 1.87
C LEU A 114 -12.37 -5.15 2.34
N GLY A 115 -12.29 -6.46 2.19
CA GLY A 115 -13.29 -7.35 2.75
C GLY A 115 -13.24 -7.33 4.26
N ALA A 116 -14.38 -7.69 4.88
CA ALA A 116 -14.40 -7.89 6.32
C ALA A 116 -13.52 -9.08 6.70
N ALA A 117 -12.97 -9.07 7.92
CA ALA A 117 -12.28 -10.24 8.44
C ALA A 117 -13.20 -11.46 8.37
N PRO A 118 -12.66 -12.66 8.06
CA PRO A 118 -13.48 -13.85 8.00
C PRO A 118 -14.27 -14.03 9.30
N ARG A 119 -15.57 -14.26 9.16
CA ARG A 119 -16.37 -14.56 10.33
C ARG A 119 -16.05 -15.96 10.78
N SER A 120 -15.84 -16.10 12.09
CA SER A 120 -15.84 -17.41 12.69
C SER A 120 -17.25 -17.98 12.54
N ARG A 121 -17.36 -19.13 11.92
CA ARG A 121 -18.63 -19.83 11.87
C ARG A 121 -18.72 -20.75 13.07
N ALA A 122 -19.69 -20.48 13.84
CA ALA A 122 -20.02 -21.37 14.93
C ALA A 122 -20.68 -22.64 14.39
#